data_5360778c77bf022b941e4d87f98bf548
#
_entry.id   5360778c77bf022b941e4d87f98bf548
#
_cell.length_a   1.000
_cell.length_b   1.000
_cell.length_c   1.000
_cell.angle_alpha   90.00
_cell.angle_beta   90.00
_cell.angle_gamma   90.00
#
_symmetry.space_group_name_H-M   'P 1'
#
loop_
_entity.id
_entity.type
_entity.pdbx_description
1 polymer ?
#
loop_
_entity_poly.entity_id
_entity_poly.type
_entity_poly.pdbx_seq_one_letter_code
_entity_poly.pdbx_strand_id
1 'polypeptide(L)'
;MSGGSSERSGSGRAGRGGRTKSGKPRPGTGGYGRRRLEGKGPTPPAHLRPGHPAQRRAAVAARDQDRAGPESGGAPGGRSGGRSSAGQPGRAAAGRSAEPSAGGRTGRARTSSAGDFAGGRARGAGDAPEVVAGRNAVLEALRAAVPATALYAAQRLDADDRVREAITLAARAGVPLIEAGRAELDRLTGGSVHQGLALRIRPYDYVHPADLTALAATREEPPLIVALDVVTDPRNLGAIARSAAAFGGHGVLIPARRSAKVTAGAWKASAGALARVPVAQAPNLVRALTAYAGEGLFVAGLDAAGATGVGDLEVADGPLVLVVGSEGRGLSRLVAQRCDLLVKIPMAAATESLNAGVAAGIALHEIARRRAASA
;
A
#
# COMPACT_ATOMS: atom_id res chain seq x y z
N MET A 1 3.01 21.17 76.66
CA MET A 1 4.06 20.26 77.21
C MET A 1 4.34 19.24 76.16
N SER A 2 5.45 19.46 75.58
CA SER A 2 6.64 18.58 75.52
C SER A 2 6.31 17.25 74.86
N GLY A 3 6.89 16.85 73.83
CA GLY A 3 8.10 17.09 73.10
C GLY A 3 8.47 15.79 72.47
N GLY A 4 9.25 15.80 71.47
CA GLY A 4 9.94 14.60 71.09
C GLY A 4 9.99 14.29 69.56
N SER A 5 10.75 15.05 68.87
CA SER A 5 11.32 14.70 67.54
C SER A 5 12.23 13.48 67.67
N SER A 6 12.12 12.55 66.74
CA SER A 6 13.27 11.67 66.42
C SER A 6 13.39 11.49 64.92
N GLU A 7 14.34 12.18 64.36
CA GLU A 7 14.94 11.91 63.06
C GLU A 7 15.53 10.52 63.02
N ARG A 8 15.18 9.75 62.00
CA ARG A 8 15.97 8.55 61.58
C ARG A 8 16.42 8.73 60.14
N SER A 9 17.71 9.02 60.06
CA SER A 9 18.52 8.98 58.83
C SER A 9 18.44 7.55 58.22
N GLY A 10 17.90 7.47 57.00
CA GLY A 10 17.90 6.25 56.18
C GLY A 10 19.06 6.34 55.17
N SER A 11 20.12 5.59 55.44
CA SER A 11 21.27 5.43 54.57
C SER A 11 20.87 4.71 53.29
N GLY A 12 21.11 5.34 52.14
CA GLY A 12 20.92 4.76 50.80
C GLY A 12 21.85 3.58 50.55
N ARG A 13 21.30 2.42 50.36
CA ARG A 13 22.04 1.24 49.88
C ARG A 13 22.12 1.33 48.34
N ALA A 14 23.32 1.64 47.83
CA ALA A 14 23.71 1.48 46.44
C ALA A 14 23.57 0.02 46.03
N GLY A 15 22.73 -0.27 45.05
CA GLY A 15 22.56 -1.60 44.47
C GLY A 15 23.84 -2.04 43.76
N ARG A 16 24.48 -3.08 44.28
CA ARG A 16 25.61 -3.76 43.65
C ARG A 16 25.12 -4.48 42.38
N GLY A 17 25.47 -3.95 41.20
CA GLY A 17 25.35 -4.63 39.93
C GLY A 17 26.10 -5.96 39.95
N GLY A 18 25.40 -7.05 39.70
CA GLY A 18 25.97 -8.40 39.71
C GLY A 18 26.96 -8.63 38.58
N ARG A 19 28.21 -8.91 38.95
CA ARG A 19 29.28 -9.36 38.05
C ARG A 19 29.38 -10.90 38.08
N THR A 20 29.76 -11.51 36.94
CA THR A 20 30.10 -12.93 36.88
C THR A 20 31.43 -13.20 37.56
N LYS A 21 31.76 -14.47 37.94
CA LYS A 21 33.02 -14.89 38.57
C LYS A 21 34.27 -14.52 37.74
N SER A 22 34.14 -14.16 36.45
CA SER A 22 35.21 -13.71 35.56
C SER A 22 35.29 -12.20 35.42
N GLY A 23 34.55 -11.40 36.23
CA GLY A 23 34.60 -9.94 36.23
C GLY A 23 33.89 -9.24 35.02
N LYS A 24 33.26 -10.00 34.11
CA LYS A 24 32.55 -9.43 32.95
C LYS A 24 31.07 -9.15 33.29
N PRO A 25 30.46 -8.06 32.76
CA PRO A 25 29.05 -7.74 32.98
C PRO A 25 28.13 -8.80 32.35
N ARG A 26 27.00 -9.12 33.02
CA ARG A 26 25.99 -10.06 32.50
C ARG A 26 25.28 -9.49 31.27
N PRO A 27 24.93 -10.30 30.23
CA PRO A 27 24.08 -9.87 29.12
C PRO A 27 22.71 -9.40 29.65
N GLY A 28 22.31 -8.18 29.31
CA GLY A 28 21.03 -7.61 29.72
C GLY A 28 21.09 -6.43 30.70
N THR A 29 22.20 -6.16 31.32
CA THR A 29 22.42 -4.93 32.10
C THR A 29 23.01 -3.88 31.18
N GLY A 30 22.24 -2.91 30.74
CA GLY A 30 22.49 -1.79 29.81
C GLY A 30 23.88 -1.14 29.67
N GLY A 31 24.95 -1.83 30.09
CA GLY A 31 26.33 -1.33 30.07
C GLY A 31 27.10 -1.45 28.74
N TYR A 32 26.56 -2.16 27.73
CA TYR A 32 27.26 -2.33 26.43
C TYR A 32 26.89 -1.26 25.39
N GLY A 33 25.87 -0.43 25.63
CA GLY A 33 25.33 0.48 24.61
C GLY A 33 26.06 1.80 24.43
N ARG A 34 26.59 2.41 25.50
CA ARG A 34 27.10 3.79 25.42
C ARG A 34 28.42 3.94 24.66
N ARG A 35 29.32 3.01 24.75
CA ARG A 35 30.61 3.08 24.02
C ARG A 35 30.56 2.70 22.55
N ARG A 36 29.51 2.04 22.10
CA ARG A 36 29.28 1.72 20.68
C ARG A 36 28.48 2.77 19.93
N LEU A 37 27.83 3.69 20.64
CA LEU A 37 27.05 4.79 20.06
C LEU A 37 27.88 6.08 19.88
N GLU A 38 29.06 6.19 20.47
CA GLU A 38 30.01 7.21 20.11
C GLU A 38 30.64 6.84 18.77
N GLY A 39 29.93 7.15 17.67
CA GLY A 39 30.42 6.99 16.32
C GLY A 39 31.62 7.88 16.07
N LYS A 40 32.51 7.47 15.18
CA LYS A 40 33.69 8.20 14.72
C LYS A 40 33.33 9.50 13.99
N GLY A 41 32.71 10.46 14.69
CA GLY A 41 32.31 11.75 14.13
C GLY A 41 30.92 11.74 13.42
N PRO A 42 30.45 12.90 12.96
CA PRO A 42 29.18 13.03 12.26
C PRO A 42 29.16 12.17 10.98
N THR A 43 28.09 11.47 10.76
CA THR A 43 27.91 10.60 9.59
C THR A 43 28.01 11.43 8.31
N PRO A 44 28.91 11.13 7.36
CA PRO A 44 29.05 11.89 6.13
C PRO A 44 27.73 11.99 5.35
N PRO A 45 27.48 13.09 4.61
CA PRO A 45 26.33 13.21 3.73
C PRO A 45 26.17 12.01 2.81
N ALA A 46 24.94 11.65 2.45
CA ALA A 46 24.61 10.42 1.72
C ALA A 46 25.38 10.25 0.38
N HIS A 47 25.67 11.35 -0.32
CA HIS A 47 26.43 11.36 -1.57
C HIS A 47 27.94 11.10 -1.42
N LEU A 48 28.47 11.23 -0.20
CA LEU A 48 29.89 10.95 0.09
C LEU A 48 30.13 9.54 0.65
N ARG A 49 29.08 8.75 0.85
CA ARG A 49 29.20 7.37 1.39
C ARG A 49 29.51 6.37 0.27
N PRO A 50 30.61 5.59 0.37
CA PRO A 50 30.92 4.56 -0.63
C PRO A 50 29.77 3.55 -0.79
N GLY A 51 29.32 3.31 -2.03
CA GLY A 51 28.26 2.36 -2.35
C GLY A 51 26.83 2.85 -2.12
N HIS A 52 26.63 4.07 -1.62
CA HIS A 52 25.28 4.63 -1.42
C HIS A 52 24.65 5.06 -2.78
N PRO A 53 23.33 4.79 -3.04
CA PRO A 53 22.66 5.17 -4.29
C PRO A 53 22.79 6.67 -4.64
N ALA A 54 22.85 7.56 -3.64
CA ALA A 54 23.04 8.99 -3.85
C ALA A 54 24.41 9.34 -4.43
N GLN A 55 25.47 8.56 -4.15
CA GLN A 55 26.79 8.73 -4.76
C GLN A 55 26.77 8.46 -6.26
N ARG A 56 26.04 7.41 -6.69
CA ARG A 56 25.88 7.09 -8.12
C ARG A 56 25.09 8.17 -8.86
N ARG A 57 24.04 8.75 -8.24
CA ARG A 57 23.27 9.85 -8.81
C ARG A 57 24.09 11.12 -8.94
N ALA A 58 24.90 11.48 -7.93
CA ALA A 58 25.81 12.62 -8.00
C ALA A 58 26.87 12.46 -9.08
N ALA A 59 27.42 11.25 -9.27
CA ALA A 59 28.39 10.97 -10.32
C ALA A 59 27.80 11.05 -11.74
N VAL A 60 26.53 10.68 -11.92
CA VAL A 60 25.81 10.82 -13.21
C VAL A 60 25.54 12.30 -13.47
N ALA A 61 25.04 13.05 -12.49
CA ALA A 61 24.78 14.49 -12.63
C ALA A 61 26.04 15.30 -12.94
N ALA A 62 27.20 14.95 -12.34
CA ALA A 62 28.49 15.57 -12.66
C ALA A 62 28.93 15.29 -14.10
N ARG A 63 28.73 14.07 -14.61
CA ARG A 63 29.05 13.72 -16.02
C ARG A 63 28.14 14.44 -17.03
N ASP A 64 26.90 14.70 -16.67
CA ASP A 64 25.95 15.44 -17.53
C ASP A 64 26.29 16.96 -17.54
N GLN A 65 26.83 17.50 -16.43
CA GLN A 65 27.35 18.88 -16.37
C GLN A 65 28.65 19.04 -17.16
N ASP A 66 29.55 18.06 -17.15
CA ASP A 66 30.79 18.08 -17.95
C ASP A 66 30.51 17.93 -19.47
N ARG A 67 29.37 17.37 -19.87
CA ARG A 67 28.92 17.29 -21.28
C ARG A 67 28.27 18.57 -21.78
N ALA A 68 27.73 19.41 -20.91
CA ALA A 68 27.23 20.73 -21.20
C ALA A 68 28.38 21.74 -21.06
N GLY A 69 29.32 21.73 -22.02
CA GLY A 69 30.40 22.70 -22.10
C GLY A 69 29.86 24.12 -22.28
N PRO A 70 30.64 25.19 -21.92
CA PRO A 70 30.17 26.56 -21.92
C PRO A 70 29.84 27.03 -23.33
N GLU A 71 28.58 27.44 -23.56
CA GLU A 71 28.18 28.19 -24.75
C GLU A 71 28.91 29.56 -24.74
N SER A 72 29.91 29.67 -25.61
CA SER A 72 30.58 30.94 -25.91
C SER A 72 29.66 31.83 -26.74
N GLY A 73 29.27 32.96 -26.20
CA GLY A 73 28.57 34.01 -26.91
C GLY A 73 29.43 34.61 -28.03
N GLY A 74 28.83 34.83 -29.18
CA GLY A 74 29.42 35.58 -30.29
C GLY A 74 28.32 36.09 -31.23
N ALA A 75 28.19 37.41 -31.31
CA ALA A 75 27.23 38.15 -32.12
C ALA A 75 27.64 38.21 -33.62
N PRO A 76 26.81 38.77 -34.52
CA PRO A 76 26.60 38.37 -35.90
C PRO A 76 27.42 39.14 -36.94
N GLY A 77 27.74 38.49 -38.07
CA GLY A 77 28.35 39.14 -39.21
C GLY A 77 28.42 38.29 -40.48
N GLY A 78 27.58 38.58 -41.38
CA GLY A 78 27.46 38.69 -42.74
C GLY A 78 28.30 37.90 -43.81
N ARG A 79 27.53 37.45 -44.80
CA ARG A 79 27.83 37.38 -46.27
C ARG A 79 28.59 36.21 -46.88
N SER A 80 27.83 35.56 -47.76
CA SER A 80 28.12 35.30 -49.19
C SER A 80 29.03 34.15 -49.60
N GLY A 81 28.48 33.30 -50.43
CA GLY A 81 29.14 32.93 -51.69
C GLY A 81 29.58 31.48 -51.86
N GLY A 82 28.92 30.75 -52.74
CA GLY A 82 29.59 30.14 -53.84
C GLY A 82 29.74 28.62 -53.87
N ARG A 83 28.85 27.94 -54.57
CA ARG A 83 29.07 27.01 -55.67
C ARG A 83 29.84 25.66 -55.49
N SER A 84 29.06 24.62 -55.85
CA SER A 84 29.34 23.55 -56.84
C SER A 84 30.43 22.55 -56.51
N SER A 85 30.24 21.28 -56.63
CA SER A 85 29.96 20.37 -57.75
C SER A 85 30.15 18.93 -57.30
N ALA A 86 29.22 18.05 -57.58
CA ALA A 86 29.32 17.00 -58.61
C ALA A 86 30.21 15.80 -58.27
N GLY A 87 29.63 14.61 -58.32
CA GLY A 87 30.38 13.37 -58.52
C GLY A 87 29.68 12.09 -58.08
N GLN A 88 28.75 11.59 -58.88
CA GLN A 88 28.49 10.14 -59.01
C GLN A 88 29.49 9.56 -60.04
N PRO A 89 29.58 8.24 -60.34
CA PRO A 89 28.74 7.06 -60.11
C PRO A 89 29.52 5.72 -59.98
N GLY A 90 28.75 4.62 -59.87
CA GLY A 90 29.21 3.33 -60.42
C GLY A 90 28.81 2.11 -59.59
N ARG A 91 27.76 1.44 -60.05
CA ARG A 91 27.62 0.13 -60.73
C ARG A 91 27.94 -1.07 -59.84
N ALA A 92 27.20 -2.11 -59.77
CA ALA A 92 26.30 -3.01 -60.52
C ALA A 92 26.53 -4.37 -59.89
N ALA A 93 25.77 -5.39 -59.81
CA ALA A 93 24.76 -6.04 -60.58
C ALA A 93 24.20 -7.27 -59.85
N ALA A 94 22.97 -7.57 -60.11
CA ALA A 94 22.35 -8.82 -60.57
C ALA A 94 22.32 -10.01 -59.60
N GLY A 95 21.24 -10.75 -59.41
CA GLY A 95 20.09 -11.01 -60.21
C GLY A 95 19.25 -12.17 -59.66
N ARG A 96 18.03 -12.24 -60.18
CA ARG A 96 17.11 -13.38 -60.38
C ARG A 96 16.16 -13.73 -59.23
N SER A 97 14.96 -13.34 -59.30
CA SER A 97 13.73 -13.88 -59.98
C SER A 97 13.21 -15.20 -59.42
N ALA A 98 12.00 -15.14 -58.79
CA ALA A 98 10.84 -15.98 -59.11
C ALA A 98 9.62 -15.55 -58.28
N GLU A 99 8.60 -15.05 -58.91
CA GLU A 99 7.17 -15.10 -58.54
C GLU A 99 6.53 -16.32 -59.23
N PRO A 100 5.22 -16.66 -59.03
CA PRO A 100 4.18 -16.18 -58.11
C PRO A 100 3.32 -17.32 -57.51
N SER A 101 2.47 -17.04 -56.57
CA SER A 101 1.08 -17.53 -56.60
C SER A 101 0.13 -16.83 -55.62
N ALA A 102 -1.02 -16.56 -56.15
CA ALA A 102 -2.14 -15.84 -55.53
C ALA A 102 -2.84 -16.63 -54.45
N GLY A 103 -3.36 -15.94 -53.46
CA GLY A 103 -4.30 -16.49 -52.48
C GLY A 103 -4.88 -15.38 -51.62
N GLY A 104 -5.98 -14.79 -52.05
CA GLY A 104 -6.71 -13.77 -51.33
C GLY A 104 -7.31 -14.30 -50.02
N ARG A 105 -7.22 -13.49 -48.96
CA ARG A 105 -8.10 -13.60 -47.81
C ARG A 105 -8.32 -12.20 -47.18
N THR A 106 -9.55 -11.78 -47.43
CA THR A 106 -10.38 -10.81 -46.75
C THR A 106 -9.90 -10.30 -45.39
N GLY A 107 -9.86 -9.00 -45.28
CA GLY A 107 -9.64 -8.25 -44.08
C GLY A 107 -10.62 -8.62 -42.95
N ARG A 108 -10.05 -8.94 -41.80
CA ARG A 108 -10.77 -9.05 -40.54
C ARG A 108 -10.24 -7.96 -39.62
N ALA A 109 -11.08 -6.97 -39.41
CA ALA A 109 -10.87 -5.93 -38.41
C ALA A 109 -10.56 -6.59 -37.05
N ARG A 110 -9.39 -6.28 -36.52
CA ARG A 110 -9.02 -6.64 -35.14
C ARG A 110 -9.70 -5.66 -34.22
N THR A 111 -10.85 -6.05 -33.68
CA THR A 111 -11.38 -5.46 -32.46
C THR A 111 -10.45 -5.88 -31.32
N SER A 112 -9.59 -4.98 -30.91
CA SER A 112 -8.78 -5.09 -29.70
C SER A 112 -9.66 -4.63 -28.54
N SER A 113 -9.91 -5.52 -27.58
CA SER A 113 -9.98 -5.19 -26.17
C SER A 113 -11.02 -6.05 -25.45
N ALA A 114 -10.61 -7.12 -24.87
CA ALA A 114 -11.22 -7.76 -23.70
C ALA A 114 -10.31 -8.87 -23.13
N GLY A 115 -9.01 -8.82 -23.43
CA GLY A 115 -8.10 -9.94 -23.14
C GLY A 115 -7.14 -9.77 -21.98
N ASP A 116 -6.91 -8.56 -21.46
CA ASP A 116 -5.84 -8.35 -20.49
C ASP A 116 -6.17 -8.73 -19.04
N PHE A 117 -7.45 -8.85 -18.71
CA PHE A 117 -7.90 -9.43 -17.44
C PHE A 117 -8.25 -10.93 -17.51
N ALA A 118 -8.10 -11.59 -18.64
CA ALA A 118 -8.43 -13.00 -18.81
C ALA A 118 -7.49 -13.91 -17.99
N GLY A 119 -7.79 -14.01 -16.74
CA GLY A 119 -7.32 -15.00 -15.80
C GLY A 119 -8.51 -15.37 -14.94
N GLY A 120 -9.07 -16.56 -15.17
CA GLY A 120 -10.32 -17.04 -14.58
C GLY A 120 -10.41 -16.77 -13.08
N ARG A 121 -11.64 -16.76 -12.57
CA ARG A 121 -11.96 -16.72 -11.13
C ARG A 121 -11.04 -17.70 -10.38
N ALA A 122 -9.85 -17.23 -10.03
CA ALA A 122 -8.98 -17.88 -9.09
C ALA A 122 -9.67 -17.70 -7.73
N ARG A 123 -10.47 -18.68 -7.33
CA ARG A 123 -10.68 -18.92 -5.91
C ARG A 123 -9.29 -18.99 -5.34
N GLY A 124 -8.83 -17.93 -4.67
CA GLY A 124 -7.53 -17.86 -4.03
C GLY A 124 -7.37 -19.10 -3.19
N ALA A 125 -6.22 -19.77 -3.33
CA ALA A 125 -5.83 -20.88 -2.48
C ALA A 125 -6.12 -20.46 -1.03
N GLY A 126 -7.08 -21.12 -0.38
CA GLY A 126 -7.76 -20.66 0.80
C GLY A 126 -6.79 -20.17 1.87
N ASP A 127 -6.87 -18.91 2.19
CA ASP A 127 -6.38 -18.44 3.47
C ASP A 127 -7.17 -19.22 4.51
N ALA A 128 -6.46 -19.87 5.44
CA ALA A 128 -7.11 -20.54 6.55
C ALA A 128 -8.08 -19.55 7.23
N PRO A 129 -9.28 -19.99 7.64
CA PRO A 129 -10.26 -19.07 8.22
C PRO A 129 -9.63 -18.38 9.43
N GLU A 130 -9.65 -17.05 9.45
CA GLU A 130 -9.17 -16.27 10.58
C GLU A 130 -10.03 -16.54 11.80
N VAL A 131 -9.38 -16.71 12.95
CA VAL A 131 -10.07 -16.88 14.24
C VAL A 131 -9.64 -15.76 15.18
N VAL A 132 -10.62 -14.98 15.63
CA VAL A 132 -10.44 -13.95 16.65
C VAL A 132 -10.66 -14.60 18.02
N ALA A 133 -9.67 -14.48 18.93
CA ALA A 133 -9.68 -15.09 20.25
C ALA A 133 -9.82 -14.05 21.38
N GLY A 134 -10.56 -14.40 22.43
CA GLY A 134 -10.71 -13.59 23.65
C GLY A 134 -11.96 -12.72 23.67
N ARG A 135 -12.50 -12.54 24.90
CA ARG A 135 -13.82 -11.91 25.13
C ARG A 135 -13.93 -10.51 24.53
N ASN A 136 -12.94 -9.66 24.76
CA ASN A 136 -12.94 -8.29 24.25
C ASN A 136 -12.81 -8.24 22.72
N ALA A 137 -11.87 -9.01 22.15
CA ALA A 137 -11.63 -9.03 20.70
C ALA A 137 -12.84 -9.55 19.92
N VAL A 138 -13.48 -10.62 20.42
CA VAL A 138 -14.70 -11.20 19.83
C VAL A 138 -15.87 -10.21 19.90
N LEU A 139 -16.10 -9.59 21.07
CA LEU A 139 -17.15 -8.61 21.22
C LEU A 139 -16.97 -7.42 20.28
N GLU A 140 -15.75 -6.88 20.20
CA GLU A 140 -15.43 -5.77 19.29
C GLU A 140 -15.60 -6.16 17.81
N ALA A 141 -15.26 -7.38 17.44
CA ALA A 141 -15.47 -7.86 16.08
C ALA A 141 -16.97 -7.95 15.74
N LEU A 142 -17.78 -8.46 16.66
CA LEU A 142 -19.24 -8.53 16.49
C LEU A 142 -19.89 -7.14 16.45
N ARG A 143 -19.48 -6.21 17.32
CA ARG A 143 -19.92 -4.80 17.30
C ARG A 143 -19.57 -4.12 15.97
N ALA A 144 -18.42 -4.45 15.39
CA ALA A 144 -17.99 -3.95 14.08
C ALA A 144 -18.67 -4.68 12.91
N ALA A 145 -19.64 -5.55 13.17
CA ALA A 145 -20.37 -6.35 12.18
C ALA A 145 -19.41 -7.13 11.23
N VAL A 146 -18.30 -7.66 11.77
CA VAL A 146 -17.37 -8.48 11.03
C VAL A 146 -18.09 -9.77 10.61
N PRO A 147 -18.13 -10.13 9.31
CA PRO A 147 -18.77 -11.34 8.86
C PRO A 147 -18.12 -12.58 9.48
N ALA A 148 -18.93 -13.38 10.18
CA ALA A 148 -18.46 -14.57 10.87
C ALA A 148 -19.26 -15.81 10.47
N THR A 149 -18.64 -16.99 10.64
CA THR A 149 -19.24 -18.29 10.33
C THR A 149 -19.66 -19.08 11.56
N ALA A 150 -19.00 -18.82 12.71
CA ALA A 150 -19.34 -19.46 13.99
C ALA A 150 -18.75 -18.69 15.17
N LEU A 151 -19.50 -18.66 16.27
CA LEU A 151 -19.02 -18.26 17.60
C LEU A 151 -18.80 -19.52 18.45
N TYR A 152 -17.57 -19.74 18.89
CA TYR A 152 -17.22 -20.84 19.78
C TYR A 152 -17.16 -20.38 21.23
N ALA A 153 -17.83 -21.10 22.11
CA ALA A 153 -17.84 -20.83 23.56
C ALA A 153 -17.45 -22.07 24.35
N ALA A 154 -16.68 -21.88 25.41
CA ALA A 154 -16.32 -22.97 26.31
C ALA A 154 -17.56 -23.49 27.06
N GLN A 155 -17.65 -24.81 27.28
CA GLN A 155 -18.79 -25.48 27.96
C GLN A 155 -19.07 -24.94 29.37
N ARG A 156 -18.06 -24.41 30.07
CA ARG A 156 -18.18 -23.81 31.42
C ARG A 156 -17.64 -22.39 31.38
N LEU A 157 -18.28 -21.55 30.57
CA LEU A 157 -17.89 -20.16 30.44
C LEU A 157 -18.62 -19.31 31.48
N ASP A 158 -17.87 -18.61 32.34
CA ASP A 158 -18.47 -17.57 33.18
C ASP A 158 -19.04 -16.46 32.30
N ALA A 159 -20.35 -16.35 32.26
CA ALA A 159 -21.06 -15.39 31.41
C ALA A 159 -21.04 -14.02 32.08
N ASP A 160 -19.97 -13.25 31.88
CA ASP A 160 -19.97 -11.80 32.17
C ASP A 160 -20.79 -11.04 31.14
N ASP A 161 -20.96 -9.74 31.33
CA ASP A 161 -21.77 -8.91 30.43
C ASP A 161 -21.27 -8.91 29.00
N ARG A 162 -19.95 -9.00 28.82
CA ARG A 162 -19.31 -9.07 27.47
C ARG A 162 -19.67 -10.34 26.74
N VAL A 163 -19.66 -11.47 27.45
CA VAL A 163 -20.05 -12.76 26.87
C VAL A 163 -21.52 -12.77 26.48
N ARG A 164 -22.40 -12.26 27.38
CA ARG A 164 -23.85 -12.15 27.09
C ARG A 164 -24.12 -11.27 25.89
N GLU A 165 -23.45 -10.12 25.80
CA GLU A 165 -23.57 -9.23 24.66
C GLU A 165 -23.04 -9.87 23.36
N ALA A 166 -21.87 -10.54 23.39
CA ALA A 166 -21.33 -11.24 22.25
C ALA A 166 -22.27 -12.31 21.69
N ILE A 167 -22.86 -13.13 22.57
CA ILE A 167 -23.85 -14.15 22.18
C ILE A 167 -25.10 -13.48 21.56
N THR A 168 -25.58 -12.39 22.16
CA THR A 168 -26.73 -11.65 21.62
C THR A 168 -26.46 -11.07 20.24
N LEU A 169 -25.29 -10.46 20.03
CA LEU A 169 -24.89 -9.91 18.74
C LEU A 169 -24.70 -11.01 17.70
N ALA A 170 -24.07 -12.14 18.05
CA ALA A 170 -23.92 -13.30 17.18
C ALA A 170 -25.30 -13.85 16.74
N ALA A 171 -26.24 -14.03 17.66
CA ALA A 171 -27.59 -14.47 17.37
C ALA A 171 -28.32 -13.50 16.42
N ARG A 172 -28.23 -12.20 16.64
CA ARG A 172 -28.81 -11.16 15.75
C ARG A 172 -28.18 -11.18 14.34
N ALA A 173 -26.87 -11.52 14.25
CA ALA A 173 -26.17 -11.64 12.99
C ALA A 173 -26.35 -13.01 12.30
N GLY A 174 -27.15 -13.92 12.89
CA GLY A 174 -27.36 -15.28 12.37
C GLY A 174 -26.09 -16.16 12.45
N VAL A 175 -25.14 -15.82 13.35
CA VAL A 175 -23.90 -16.58 13.57
C VAL A 175 -24.18 -17.69 14.57
N PRO A 176 -24.01 -18.98 14.20
CA PRO A 176 -24.28 -20.10 15.11
C PRO A 176 -23.30 -20.12 16.29
N LEU A 177 -23.85 -20.38 17.48
CA LEU A 177 -23.08 -20.65 18.69
C LEU A 177 -22.72 -22.15 18.78
N ILE A 178 -21.44 -22.45 18.94
CA ILE A 178 -20.93 -23.81 19.05
C ILE A 178 -20.23 -23.95 20.39
N GLU A 179 -20.66 -24.91 21.22
CA GLU A 179 -19.94 -25.28 22.43
C GLU A 179 -18.68 -26.07 22.07
N ALA A 180 -17.56 -25.70 22.66
CA ALA A 180 -16.27 -26.32 22.42
C ALA A 180 -15.51 -26.59 23.71
N GLY A 181 -14.79 -27.70 23.76
CA GLY A 181 -13.86 -27.99 24.85
C GLY A 181 -12.63 -27.08 24.79
N ARG A 182 -11.93 -26.93 25.94
CA ARG A 182 -10.73 -26.08 26.01
C ARG A 182 -9.66 -26.49 24.98
N ALA A 183 -9.39 -27.78 24.83
CA ALA A 183 -8.41 -28.29 23.88
C ALA A 183 -8.78 -27.96 22.42
N GLU A 184 -10.06 -27.91 22.10
CA GLU A 184 -10.53 -27.51 20.79
C GLU A 184 -10.36 -26.01 20.55
N LEU A 185 -10.69 -25.18 21.55
CA LEU A 185 -10.46 -23.74 21.51
C LEU A 185 -8.97 -23.41 21.35
N ASP A 186 -8.09 -24.07 22.14
CA ASP A 186 -6.64 -23.92 22.01
C ASP A 186 -6.16 -24.23 20.59
N ARG A 187 -6.66 -25.30 19.98
CA ARG A 187 -6.33 -25.69 18.61
C ARG A 187 -6.85 -24.67 17.57
N LEU A 188 -8.11 -24.23 17.71
CA LEU A 188 -8.74 -23.27 16.80
C LEU A 188 -8.03 -21.90 16.83
N THR A 189 -7.56 -21.48 18.01
CA THR A 189 -6.91 -20.18 18.20
C THR A 189 -5.40 -20.22 18.05
N GLY A 190 -4.82 -21.39 17.71
CA GLY A 190 -3.38 -21.57 17.63
C GLY A 190 -2.65 -21.30 18.96
N GLY A 191 -3.29 -21.59 20.09
CA GLY A 191 -2.76 -21.38 21.44
C GLY A 191 -2.86 -19.92 21.93
N SER A 192 -3.57 -19.06 21.22
CA SER A 192 -3.81 -17.68 21.68
C SER A 192 -4.74 -17.65 22.90
N VAL A 193 -4.61 -16.62 23.74
CA VAL A 193 -5.43 -16.44 24.95
C VAL A 193 -6.90 -16.20 24.57
N HIS A 194 -7.71 -17.25 24.54
CA HIS A 194 -9.10 -17.19 24.07
C HIS A 194 -10.11 -16.87 25.19
N GLN A 195 -9.77 -16.99 26.46
CA GLN A 195 -10.66 -16.69 27.60
C GLN A 195 -12.05 -17.37 27.49
N GLY A 196 -12.10 -18.54 26.85
CA GLY A 196 -13.32 -19.31 26.62
C GLY A 196 -14.17 -18.85 25.44
N LEU A 197 -13.73 -17.86 24.62
CA LEU A 197 -14.49 -17.35 23.49
C LEU A 197 -13.62 -17.19 22.26
N ALA A 198 -14.11 -17.66 21.10
CA ALA A 198 -13.45 -17.49 19.80
C ALA A 198 -14.48 -17.30 18.67
N LEU A 199 -14.20 -16.43 17.73
CA LEU A 199 -15.06 -16.13 16.57
C LEU A 199 -14.34 -16.50 15.28
N ARG A 200 -14.93 -17.39 14.47
CA ARG A 200 -14.42 -17.74 13.16
C ARG A 200 -14.93 -16.74 12.12
N ILE A 201 -14.01 -16.00 11.52
CA ILE A 201 -14.32 -14.99 10.52
C ILE A 201 -14.57 -15.67 9.16
N ARG A 202 -15.53 -15.15 8.41
CA ARG A 202 -15.77 -15.55 7.03
C ARG A 202 -14.62 -15.04 6.16
N PRO A 203 -13.98 -15.89 5.33
CA PRO A 203 -13.02 -15.41 4.33
C PRO A 203 -13.64 -14.32 3.45
N TYR A 204 -12.86 -13.30 3.11
CA TYR A 204 -13.34 -12.24 2.24
C TYR A 204 -13.34 -12.70 0.79
N ASP A 205 -14.45 -12.44 0.10
CA ASP A 205 -14.60 -12.75 -1.32
C ASP A 205 -14.06 -11.59 -2.16
N TYR A 206 -12.78 -11.71 -2.57
CA TYR A 206 -12.15 -10.71 -3.44
C TYR A 206 -12.75 -10.73 -4.82
N VAL A 207 -13.08 -9.54 -5.35
CA VAL A 207 -13.58 -9.41 -6.73
C VAL A 207 -12.43 -9.35 -7.73
N HIS A 208 -12.75 -9.50 -9.01
CA HIS A 208 -11.78 -9.32 -10.09
C HIS A 208 -11.52 -7.82 -10.32
N PRO A 209 -10.31 -7.37 -10.71
CA PRO A 209 -10.05 -5.97 -10.99
C PRO A 209 -11.02 -5.31 -11.97
N ALA A 210 -11.45 -6.00 -13.03
CA ALA A 210 -12.43 -5.49 -13.99
C ALA A 210 -13.84 -5.25 -13.39
N ASP A 211 -14.17 -5.90 -12.26
CA ASP A 211 -15.46 -5.68 -11.61
C ASP A 211 -15.55 -4.28 -11.00
N LEU A 212 -14.40 -3.63 -10.71
CA LEU A 212 -14.38 -2.27 -10.16
C LEU A 212 -14.77 -1.22 -11.20
N THR A 213 -14.31 -1.35 -12.44
CA THR A 213 -14.71 -0.45 -13.53
C THR A 213 -16.15 -0.72 -13.97
N ALA A 214 -16.57 -1.98 -13.98
CA ALA A 214 -17.96 -2.37 -14.25
C ALA A 214 -18.93 -1.77 -13.22
N LEU A 215 -18.55 -1.73 -11.94
CA LEU A 215 -19.37 -1.09 -10.89
C LEU A 215 -19.56 0.40 -11.13
N ALA A 216 -18.50 1.12 -11.54
CA ALA A 216 -18.59 2.53 -11.89
C ALA A 216 -19.52 2.77 -13.08
N ALA A 217 -19.40 1.93 -14.11
CA ALA A 217 -20.28 1.99 -15.28
C ALA A 217 -21.77 1.78 -14.91
N THR A 218 -22.07 0.87 -13.98
CA THR A 218 -23.47 0.67 -13.51
C THR A 218 -24.02 1.84 -12.72
N ARG A 219 -23.17 2.71 -12.18
CA ARG A 219 -23.55 3.94 -11.48
C ARG A 219 -23.54 5.17 -12.38
N GLU A 220 -23.14 5.00 -13.64
CA GLU A 220 -22.94 6.10 -14.59
C GLU A 220 -21.98 7.18 -14.07
N GLU A 221 -20.98 6.76 -13.27
CA GLU A 221 -20.00 7.63 -12.65
C GLU A 221 -18.59 7.41 -13.25
N PRO A 222 -17.75 8.42 -13.36
CA PRO A 222 -16.35 8.21 -13.74
C PRO A 222 -15.65 7.37 -12.67
N PRO A 223 -15.01 6.24 -13.03
CA PRO A 223 -14.41 5.34 -12.07
C PRO A 223 -13.37 6.04 -11.20
N LEU A 224 -13.38 5.75 -9.89
CA LEU A 224 -12.36 6.12 -8.92
C LEU A 224 -11.93 4.87 -8.17
N ILE A 225 -10.74 4.37 -8.48
CA ILE A 225 -10.18 3.15 -7.88
C ILE A 225 -8.97 3.51 -7.03
N VAL A 226 -8.85 2.94 -5.84
CA VAL A 226 -7.67 3.11 -5.00
C VAL A 226 -6.80 1.87 -5.08
N ALA A 227 -5.60 1.98 -5.64
CA ALA A 227 -4.66 0.88 -5.75
C ALA A 227 -3.59 0.97 -4.65
N LEU A 228 -3.29 -0.15 -3.97
CA LEU A 228 -2.33 -0.18 -2.87
C LEU A 228 -1.04 -0.88 -3.30
N ASP A 229 0.10 -0.19 -3.15
CA ASP A 229 1.42 -0.75 -3.42
C ASP A 229 2.19 -0.99 -2.12
N VAL A 230 2.37 -2.28 -1.77
CA VAL A 230 3.12 -2.71 -0.57
C VAL A 230 2.55 -2.14 0.76
N VAL A 231 1.26 -1.88 0.82
CA VAL A 231 0.56 -1.58 2.08
C VAL A 231 0.25 -2.91 2.77
N THR A 232 0.89 -3.19 3.91
CA THR A 232 0.84 -4.50 4.57
C THR A 232 0.02 -4.53 5.86
N ASP A 233 -0.32 -3.38 6.43
CA ASP A 233 -1.18 -3.31 7.63
C ASP A 233 -2.67 -3.38 7.23
N PRO A 234 -3.42 -4.40 7.70
CA PRO A 234 -4.86 -4.50 7.47
C PRO A 234 -5.67 -3.29 7.95
N ARG A 235 -5.20 -2.58 8.98
CA ARG A 235 -5.87 -1.38 9.48
C ARG A 235 -5.82 -0.24 8.47
N ASN A 236 -4.70 -0.08 7.76
CA ASN A 236 -4.60 0.89 6.68
C ASN A 236 -5.52 0.52 5.51
N LEU A 237 -5.60 -0.75 5.12
CA LEU A 237 -6.56 -1.21 4.12
C LEU A 237 -8.00 -0.85 4.53
N GLY A 238 -8.39 -1.11 5.78
CA GLY A 238 -9.71 -0.76 6.29
C GLY A 238 -9.98 0.74 6.30
N ALA A 239 -9.01 1.56 6.74
CA ALA A 239 -9.12 3.02 6.75
C ALA A 239 -9.23 3.60 5.32
N ILE A 240 -8.46 3.05 4.37
CA ILE A 240 -8.54 3.43 2.96
C ILE A 240 -9.89 3.07 2.35
N ALA A 241 -10.40 1.87 2.61
CA ALA A 241 -11.74 1.47 2.17
C ALA A 241 -12.83 2.38 2.74
N ARG A 242 -12.69 2.81 4.01
CA ARG A 242 -13.60 3.77 4.64
C ARG A 242 -13.55 5.14 3.95
N SER A 243 -12.37 5.64 3.66
CA SER A 243 -12.20 6.90 2.93
C SER A 243 -12.72 6.80 1.50
N ALA A 244 -12.47 5.69 0.80
CA ALA A 244 -13.03 5.43 -0.51
C ALA A 244 -14.57 5.44 -0.50
N ALA A 245 -15.20 4.79 0.50
CA ALA A 245 -16.65 4.81 0.67
C ALA A 245 -17.21 6.22 0.95
N ALA A 246 -16.47 7.05 1.69
CA ALA A 246 -16.89 8.40 2.04
C ALA A 246 -16.76 9.39 0.86
N PHE A 247 -15.82 9.16 -0.05
CA PHE A 247 -15.45 10.09 -1.12
C PHE A 247 -15.72 9.54 -2.54
N GLY A 248 -16.68 8.64 -2.69
CA GLY A 248 -17.14 8.19 -4.02
C GLY A 248 -16.20 7.21 -4.72
N GLY A 249 -15.32 6.51 -3.98
CA GLY A 249 -14.48 5.46 -4.53
C GLY A 249 -15.27 4.19 -4.86
N HIS A 250 -15.01 3.58 -6.01
CA HIS A 250 -15.69 2.39 -6.50
C HIS A 250 -15.10 1.09 -5.99
N GLY A 251 -13.85 1.11 -5.52
CA GLY A 251 -13.20 -0.07 -4.96
C GLY A 251 -11.74 0.14 -4.62
N VAL A 252 -11.18 -0.86 -3.94
CA VAL A 252 -9.76 -0.91 -3.57
C VAL A 252 -9.11 -2.07 -4.31
N LEU A 253 -7.98 -1.83 -4.98
CA LEU A 253 -7.18 -2.84 -5.65
C LEU A 253 -5.94 -3.16 -4.81
N ILE A 254 -5.74 -4.43 -4.50
CA ILE A 254 -4.55 -4.90 -3.77
C ILE A 254 -3.77 -5.95 -4.58
N PRO A 255 -2.45 -6.05 -4.42
CA PRO A 255 -1.69 -7.19 -4.91
C PRO A 255 -2.07 -8.47 -4.17
N ALA A 256 -2.02 -9.62 -4.86
CA ALA A 256 -2.25 -10.93 -4.24
C ALA A 256 -1.14 -11.31 -3.24
N ARG A 257 0.04 -10.72 -3.36
CA ARG A 257 1.21 -10.98 -2.50
C ARG A 257 1.79 -9.68 -1.97
N ARG A 258 2.39 -9.74 -0.77
CA ARG A 258 3.04 -8.59 -0.10
C ARG A 258 2.09 -7.42 0.13
N SER A 259 0.84 -7.72 0.42
CA SER A 259 -0.22 -6.75 0.68
C SER A 259 -1.04 -7.19 1.89
N ALA A 260 -1.67 -6.24 2.54
CA ALA A 260 -2.67 -6.50 3.56
C ALA A 260 -3.80 -7.35 3.00
N LYS A 261 -4.35 -8.22 3.84
CA LYS A 261 -5.57 -8.98 3.57
C LYS A 261 -6.73 -8.35 4.31
N VAL A 262 -7.94 -8.62 3.84
CA VAL A 262 -9.16 -8.23 4.56
C VAL A 262 -9.34 -9.18 5.75
N THR A 263 -8.88 -8.75 6.90
CA THR A 263 -8.96 -9.44 8.20
C THR A 263 -9.99 -8.77 9.11
N ALA A 264 -10.24 -9.33 10.28
CA ALA A 264 -11.05 -8.68 11.34
C ALA A 264 -10.55 -7.26 11.65
N GLY A 265 -9.23 -7.04 11.64
CA GLY A 265 -8.61 -5.73 11.81
C GLY A 265 -8.98 -4.73 10.71
N ALA A 266 -9.01 -5.17 9.45
CA ALA A 266 -9.46 -4.36 8.32
C ALA A 266 -10.97 -4.04 8.42
N TRP A 267 -11.80 -5.03 8.74
CA TRP A 267 -13.22 -4.84 8.96
C TRP A 267 -13.51 -3.81 10.05
N LYS A 268 -12.83 -3.94 11.21
CA LYS A 268 -12.96 -2.97 12.31
C LYS A 268 -12.56 -1.56 11.88
N ALA A 269 -11.43 -1.39 11.21
CA ALA A 269 -10.95 -0.09 10.74
C ALA A 269 -11.86 0.53 9.68
N SER A 270 -12.51 -0.30 8.86
CA SER A 270 -13.40 0.15 7.80
C SER A 270 -14.74 0.70 8.28
N ALA A 271 -15.13 0.43 9.54
CA ALA A 271 -16.45 0.81 10.08
C ALA A 271 -17.62 0.43 9.16
N GLY A 272 -17.58 -0.80 8.60
CA GLY A 272 -18.60 -1.33 7.68
C GLY A 272 -18.43 -0.94 6.20
N ALA A 273 -17.44 -0.12 5.85
CA ALA A 273 -17.23 0.30 4.46
C ALA A 273 -16.89 -0.87 3.53
N LEU A 274 -16.19 -1.91 4.02
CA LEU A 274 -15.84 -3.12 3.26
C LEU A 274 -17.07 -3.93 2.77
N ALA A 275 -18.25 -3.69 3.33
CA ALA A 275 -19.50 -4.27 2.80
C ALA A 275 -20.02 -3.52 1.56
N ARG A 276 -19.57 -2.30 1.29
CA ARG A 276 -20.04 -1.41 0.22
C ARG A 276 -19.00 -1.11 -0.84
N VAL A 277 -17.73 -1.08 -0.44
CA VAL A 277 -16.57 -0.84 -1.33
C VAL A 277 -15.83 -2.16 -1.50
N PRO A 278 -15.95 -2.82 -2.65
CA PRO A 278 -15.32 -4.11 -2.90
C PRO A 278 -13.79 -3.97 -2.95
N VAL A 279 -13.11 -5.03 -2.50
CA VAL A 279 -11.67 -5.16 -2.65
C VAL A 279 -11.38 -6.16 -3.76
N ALA A 280 -10.67 -5.70 -4.80
CA ALA A 280 -10.19 -6.53 -5.88
C ALA A 280 -8.75 -6.99 -5.59
N GLN A 281 -8.42 -8.20 -6.04
CA GLN A 281 -7.08 -8.75 -5.87
C GLN A 281 -6.43 -9.02 -7.23
N ALA A 282 -5.27 -8.40 -7.49
CA ALA A 282 -4.50 -8.59 -8.71
C ALA A 282 -3.27 -9.47 -8.48
N PRO A 283 -2.99 -10.47 -9.31
CA PRO A 283 -1.73 -11.24 -9.26
C PRO A 283 -0.50 -10.35 -9.47
N ASN A 284 -0.63 -9.31 -10.29
CA ASN A 284 0.42 -8.33 -10.60
C ASN A 284 -0.20 -6.93 -10.70
N LEU A 285 0.21 -6.04 -9.79
CA LEU A 285 -0.31 -4.68 -9.71
C LEU A 285 0.02 -3.85 -10.96
N VAL A 286 1.27 -3.91 -11.45
CA VAL A 286 1.71 -3.15 -12.64
C VAL A 286 0.89 -3.55 -13.86
N ARG A 287 0.60 -4.86 -14.04
CA ARG A 287 -0.25 -5.33 -15.15
C ARG A 287 -1.68 -4.82 -15.01
N ALA A 288 -2.24 -4.80 -13.80
CA ALA A 288 -3.59 -4.28 -13.55
C ALA A 288 -3.67 -2.77 -13.84
N LEU A 289 -2.67 -1.98 -13.39
CA LEU A 289 -2.58 -0.56 -13.70
C LEU A 289 -2.45 -0.31 -15.21
N THR A 290 -1.68 -1.17 -15.92
CA THR A 290 -1.58 -1.09 -17.39
C THR A 290 -2.91 -1.37 -18.07
N ALA A 291 -3.68 -2.34 -17.58
CA ALA A 291 -5.00 -2.64 -18.12
C ALA A 291 -5.96 -1.48 -17.90
N TYR A 292 -6.03 -0.90 -16.71
CA TYR A 292 -6.85 0.28 -16.43
C TYR A 292 -6.48 1.49 -17.29
N ALA A 293 -5.18 1.74 -17.50
CA ALA A 293 -4.76 2.78 -18.44
C ALA A 293 -5.20 2.50 -19.87
N GLY A 294 -5.19 1.22 -20.30
CA GLY A 294 -5.75 0.79 -21.58
C GLY A 294 -7.27 0.97 -21.70
N GLU A 295 -7.99 0.96 -20.59
CA GLU A 295 -9.42 1.28 -20.48
C GLU A 295 -9.69 2.80 -20.38
N GLY A 296 -8.66 3.64 -20.38
CA GLY A 296 -8.78 5.09 -20.34
C GLY A 296 -8.76 5.70 -18.94
N LEU A 297 -8.41 4.93 -17.89
CA LEU A 297 -8.22 5.50 -16.55
C LEU A 297 -6.84 6.15 -16.45
N PHE A 298 -6.78 7.35 -15.91
CA PHE A 298 -5.53 8.03 -15.56
C PHE A 298 -4.95 7.44 -14.27
N VAL A 299 -3.66 7.17 -14.21
CA VAL A 299 -3.01 6.57 -13.06
C VAL A 299 -2.18 7.62 -12.31
N ALA A 300 -2.69 8.11 -11.17
CA ALA A 300 -2.01 9.08 -10.31
C ALA A 300 -1.40 8.37 -9.08
N GLY A 301 -0.10 8.51 -8.89
CA GLY A 301 0.62 7.92 -7.75
C GLY A 301 0.91 8.94 -6.66
N LEU A 302 0.58 8.64 -5.39
CA LEU A 302 0.97 9.47 -4.25
C LEU A 302 2.45 9.28 -3.94
N ASP A 303 3.23 10.35 -4.09
CA ASP A 303 4.66 10.37 -3.79
C ASP A 303 5.08 11.76 -3.30
N ALA A 304 5.88 11.85 -2.25
CA ALA A 304 6.35 13.12 -1.71
C ALA A 304 7.22 13.91 -2.71
N ALA A 305 7.84 13.21 -3.69
CA ALA A 305 8.61 13.82 -4.77
C ALA A 305 7.77 14.25 -5.98
N GLY A 306 6.44 14.10 -5.90
CA GLY A 306 5.53 14.52 -6.97
C GLY A 306 5.68 15.99 -7.32
N ALA A 307 5.62 16.35 -8.59
CA ALA A 307 5.70 17.72 -9.04
C ALA A 307 4.38 18.49 -8.76
N THR A 308 3.25 17.82 -8.94
CA THR A 308 1.91 18.40 -8.84
C THR A 308 1.31 18.18 -7.45
N GLY A 309 0.71 19.23 -6.87
CA GLY A 309 -0.07 19.10 -5.64
C GLY A 309 -1.36 18.31 -5.88
N VAL A 310 -1.82 17.54 -4.89
CA VAL A 310 -3.10 16.80 -5.01
C VAL A 310 -4.28 17.77 -5.27
N GLY A 311 -4.20 19.01 -4.75
CA GLY A 311 -5.17 20.07 -4.99
C GLY A 311 -5.16 20.59 -6.44
N ASP A 312 -4.11 20.36 -7.22
CA ASP A 312 -3.94 20.82 -8.59
C ASP A 312 -4.14 19.72 -9.64
N LEU A 313 -4.67 18.55 -9.23
CA LEU A 313 -4.87 17.39 -10.09
C LEU A 313 -6.03 17.63 -11.08
N GLU A 314 -5.73 18.14 -12.26
CA GLU A 314 -6.72 18.49 -13.31
C GLU A 314 -7.55 17.28 -13.79
N VAL A 315 -6.97 16.07 -13.76
CA VAL A 315 -7.61 14.82 -14.20
C VAL A 315 -8.53 14.20 -13.14
N ALA A 316 -8.75 14.89 -12.00
CA ALA A 316 -9.56 14.36 -10.90
C ALA A 316 -11.02 14.08 -11.28
N ASP A 317 -11.56 14.84 -12.25
CA ASP A 317 -12.96 14.74 -12.68
C ASP A 317 -13.23 13.53 -13.57
N GLY A 318 -12.20 13.01 -14.21
CA GLY A 318 -12.27 11.86 -15.11
C GLY A 318 -12.08 10.49 -14.43
N PRO A 319 -12.01 9.43 -15.26
CA PRO A 319 -11.65 8.09 -14.83
C PRO A 319 -10.26 8.04 -14.20
N LEU A 320 -10.14 7.61 -12.93
CA LEU A 320 -8.92 7.76 -12.16
C LEU A 320 -8.58 6.52 -11.33
N VAL A 321 -7.30 6.14 -11.32
CA VAL A 321 -6.70 5.24 -10.33
C VAL A 321 -5.76 6.05 -9.45
N LEU A 322 -6.06 6.13 -8.15
CA LEU A 322 -5.17 6.70 -7.15
C LEU A 322 -4.30 5.60 -6.56
N VAL A 323 -2.99 5.65 -6.77
CA VAL A 323 -2.05 4.65 -6.23
C VAL A 323 -1.42 5.16 -4.94
N VAL A 324 -1.55 4.36 -3.88
CA VAL A 324 -1.04 4.67 -2.53
C VAL A 324 0.07 3.69 -2.19
N GLY A 325 1.24 4.21 -1.87
CA GLY A 325 2.42 3.43 -1.50
C GLY A 325 2.50 3.09 -0.01
N SER A 326 3.54 2.31 0.34
CA SER A 326 3.84 1.97 1.73
C SER A 326 4.37 3.17 2.52
N GLU A 327 4.14 3.14 3.84
CA GLU A 327 4.67 4.13 4.77
C GLU A 327 6.21 4.19 4.70
N GLY A 328 6.78 5.38 4.62
CA GLY A 328 8.21 5.65 4.61
C GLY A 328 8.96 5.29 3.31
N ARG A 329 8.47 4.33 2.50
CA ARG A 329 9.10 3.98 1.21
C ARG A 329 8.38 4.54 0.00
N GLY A 330 7.10 4.92 0.16
CA GLY A 330 6.27 5.35 -0.95
C GLY A 330 5.98 4.22 -1.94
N LEU A 331 5.89 4.58 -3.21
CA LEU A 331 5.64 3.66 -4.31
C LEU A 331 6.88 2.83 -4.68
N SER A 332 6.68 1.57 -5.04
CA SER A 332 7.74 0.78 -5.64
C SER A 332 8.14 1.35 -7.00
N ARG A 333 9.42 1.18 -7.39
CA ARG A 333 9.96 1.76 -8.62
C ARG A 333 9.14 1.42 -9.88
N LEU A 334 8.71 0.17 -10.01
CA LEU A 334 7.95 -0.26 -11.19
C LEU A 334 6.53 0.32 -11.21
N VAL A 335 5.91 0.49 -10.05
CA VAL A 335 4.58 1.12 -9.92
C VAL A 335 4.70 2.61 -10.20
N ALA A 336 5.70 3.30 -9.62
CA ALA A 336 5.93 4.72 -9.89
C ALA A 336 6.20 5.00 -11.38
N GLN A 337 6.94 4.13 -12.06
CA GLN A 337 7.18 4.23 -13.52
C GLN A 337 5.91 3.98 -14.37
N ARG A 338 4.90 3.31 -13.80
CA ARG A 338 3.64 3.04 -14.50
C ARG A 338 2.60 4.14 -14.28
N CYS A 339 2.77 4.97 -13.24
CA CYS A 339 1.92 6.13 -13.03
C CYS A 339 2.13 7.16 -14.15
N ASP A 340 1.03 7.74 -14.63
CA ASP A 340 1.04 8.82 -15.61
C ASP A 340 1.50 10.12 -14.95
N LEU A 341 1.20 10.30 -13.64
CA LEU A 341 1.60 11.45 -12.84
C LEU A 341 1.90 11.02 -11.40
N LEU A 342 2.93 11.65 -10.81
CA LEU A 342 3.18 11.57 -9.37
C LEU A 342 2.67 12.86 -8.71
N VAL A 343 1.77 12.70 -7.74
CA VAL A 343 1.15 13.79 -7.00
C VAL A 343 1.59 13.79 -5.55
N LYS A 344 1.79 14.98 -4.99
CA LYS A 344 2.17 15.14 -3.58
C LYS A 344 1.05 15.80 -2.77
N ILE A 345 1.03 15.46 -1.48
CA ILE A 345 0.27 16.20 -0.49
C ILE A 345 1.22 17.28 0.06
N PRO A 346 0.91 18.57 -0.07
CA PRO A 346 1.73 19.63 0.51
C PRO A 346 1.83 19.45 2.03
N MET A 347 3.04 19.38 2.56
CA MET A 347 3.30 19.19 3.99
C MET A 347 4.30 20.22 4.49
N ALA A 348 4.23 20.57 5.79
CA ALA A 348 5.27 21.38 6.44
C ALA A 348 6.60 20.61 6.46
N ALA A 349 7.71 21.33 6.33
CA ALA A 349 9.05 20.78 6.12
C ALA A 349 9.55 19.80 7.21
N ALA A 350 8.93 19.78 8.39
CA ALA A 350 9.33 18.92 9.51
C ALA A 350 8.77 17.47 9.40
N THR A 351 7.85 17.21 8.48
CA THR A 351 7.19 15.90 8.36
C THR A 351 7.59 15.25 7.04
N GLU A 352 8.23 14.07 7.11
CA GLU A 352 8.72 13.36 5.92
C GLU A 352 7.67 12.47 5.25
N SER A 353 6.68 11.99 6.00
CA SER A 353 5.64 11.08 5.48
C SER A 353 4.38 11.10 6.35
N LEU A 354 3.25 10.70 5.75
CA LEU A 354 1.99 10.45 6.41
C LEU A 354 1.71 8.94 6.48
N ASN A 355 0.87 8.54 7.43
CA ASN A 355 0.26 7.22 7.42
C ASN A 355 -0.49 7.02 6.09
N ALA A 356 -0.41 5.81 5.50
CA ALA A 356 -0.99 5.51 4.18
C ALA A 356 -2.52 5.74 4.13
N GLY A 357 -3.24 5.41 5.21
CA GLY A 357 -4.68 5.65 5.32
C GLY A 357 -5.02 7.14 5.38
N VAL A 358 -4.21 7.93 6.08
CA VAL A 358 -4.35 9.40 6.16
C VAL A 358 -4.06 10.03 4.80
N ALA A 359 -2.96 9.66 4.15
CA ALA A 359 -2.60 10.17 2.83
C ALA A 359 -3.69 9.88 1.78
N ALA A 360 -4.20 8.64 1.77
CA ALA A 360 -5.31 8.27 0.90
C ALA A 360 -6.58 9.09 1.20
N GLY A 361 -6.90 9.31 2.48
CA GLY A 361 -8.08 10.09 2.89
C GLY A 361 -8.01 11.53 2.42
N ILE A 362 -6.85 12.19 2.56
CA ILE A 362 -6.62 13.58 2.08
C ILE A 362 -6.77 13.65 0.56
N ALA A 363 -6.13 12.72 -0.17
CA ALA A 363 -6.19 12.73 -1.63
C ALA A 363 -7.60 12.44 -2.16
N LEU A 364 -8.31 11.47 -1.57
CA LEU A 364 -9.69 11.15 -1.94
C LEU A 364 -10.66 12.30 -1.65
N HIS A 365 -10.50 12.99 -0.51
CA HIS A 365 -11.27 14.17 -0.20
C HIS A 365 -11.08 15.27 -1.27
N GLU A 366 -9.84 15.52 -1.65
CA GLU A 366 -9.53 16.57 -2.64
C GLU A 366 -10.09 16.22 -4.03
N ILE A 367 -10.00 14.93 -4.44
CA ILE A 367 -10.62 14.45 -5.67
C ILE A 367 -12.15 14.62 -5.61
N ALA A 368 -12.79 14.23 -4.49
CA ALA A 368 -14.24 14.39 -4.33
C ALA A 368 -14.66 15.86 -4.35
N ARG A 369 -13.89 16.75 -3.73
CA ARG A 369 -14.14 18.20 -3.74
C ARG A 369 -14.11 18.76 -5.15
N ARG A 370 -13.15 18.34 -5.97
CA ARG A 370 -13.06 18.76 -7.38
C ARG A 370 -14.24 18.23 -8.19
N ARG A 371 -14.55 16.95 -8.10
CA ARG A 371 -15.71 16.33 -8.77
C ARG A 371 -17.01 17.05 -8.44
N ALA A 372 -17.20 17.43 -7.16
CA ALA A 372 -18.37 18.18 -6.73
C ALA A 372 -18.41 19.64 -7.27
N ALA A 373 -17.27 20.22 -7.59
CA ALA A 373 -17.21 21.56 -8.17
C ALA A 373 -17.46 21.58 -9.70
N SER A 374 -17.29 20.41 -10.37
CA SER A 374 -17.47 20.24 -11.81
C SER A 374 -18.85 19.66 -12.18
N ALA A 375 -19.63 19.18 -11.19
CA ALA A 375 -20.98 18.64 -11.35
C ALA A 375 -22.03 19.73 -11.25
#